data_2448e556d8fec85e45eb616ee49d6391
#
_entry.id   2448e556d8fec85e45eb616ee49d6391
#
_cell.length_a   1.000
_cell.length_b   1.000
_cell.length_c   1.000
_cell.angle_alpha   90.00
_cell.angle_beta   90.00
_cell.angle_gamma   90.00
#
_symmetry.space_group_name_H-M   'P 1'
#
loop_
_entity.id
_entity.type
_entity.pdbx_description
1 polymer ?
#
loop_
_entity_poly.entity_id
_entity_poly.type
_entity_poly.pdbx_seq_one_letter_code
_entity_poly.pdbx_strand_id
1 'polypeptide(L)'
;IYQEVTDQLMRKLIDEDYVLISPSARNRRNLNKDKFGNITSGHGWHTDSRYIGRKGVKPSLSYMSIVCIDSFTKNNGCTHYIPKSHLLYERPKNREEKMSHEYLIANKGDLVILDTALWHKVGDASDISRWGVFNTYGPWFMKPYHRFLDMFDDAEIKGFDPIIRQLLHYDSNPPKDHNESMVTLRRVREFLKNNEK
;
A
#
# COMPACT_ATOMS: atom_id res chain seq x y z
N ILE A 1 -2.59 9.49 6.72
CA ILE A 1 -2.56 8.02 6.88
C ILE A 1 -3.98 7.47 6.95
N TYR A 2 -4.86 8.01 7.78
CA TYR A 2 -6.23 7.57 7.93
C TYR A 2 -7.20 8.39 7.08
N GLN A 3 -8.11 7.70 6.42
CA GLN A 3 -9.28 8.23 5.74
C GLN A 3 -10.42 7.23 5.90
N GLU A 4 -11.60 7.68 6.27
CA GLU A 4 -12.75 6.82 6.57
C GLU A 4 -13.11 5.88 5.39
N VAL A 5 -13.15 6.40 4.17
CA VAL A 5 -13.44 5.59 2.98
C VAL A 5 -12.37 4.51 2.76
N THR A 6 -11.10 4.85 2.96
CA THR A 6 -10.00 3.88 2.88
C THR A 6 -10.14 2.82 3.96
N ASP A 7 -10.45 3.21 5.19
CA ASP A 7 -10.64 2.27 6.31
C ASP A 7 -11.75 1.26 6.02
N GLN A 8 -12.92 1.73 5.62
CA GLN A 8 -14.05 0.87 5.26
C GLN A 8 -13.71 -0.12 4.14
N LEU A 9 -12.91 0.30 3.15
CA LEU A 9 -12.49 -0.56 2.05
C LEU A 9 -11.43 -1.57 2.51
N MET A 10 -10.43 -1.17 3.29
CA MET A 10 -9.37 -2.06 3.76
C MET A 10 -9.90 -3.15 4.70
N ARG A 11 -10.86 -2.81 5.57
CA ARG A 11 -11.57 -3.81 6.40
C ARG A 11 -12.26 -4.89 5.58
N LYS A 12 -12.86 -4.51 4.44
CA LYS A 12 -13.52 -5.47 3.54
C LYS A 12 -12.54 -6.26 2.66
N LEU A 13 -11.45 -5.64 2.24
CA LEU A 13 -10.50 -6.24 1.30
C LEU A 13 -9.44 -7.10 1.99
N ILE A 14 -9.06 -6.73 3.20
CA ILE A 14 -8.00 -7.38 3.98
C ILE A 14 -8.60 -8.06 5.21
N ASP A 15 -8.82 -7.30 6.27
CA ASP A 15 -9.43 -7.73 7.53
C ASP A 15 -9.64 -6.51 8.45
N GLU A 16 -10.35 -6.70 9.57
CA GLU A 16 -10.61 -5.66 10.57
C GLU A 16 -9.33 -5.12 11.24
N ASP A 17 -8.31 -5.95 11.36
CA ASP A 17 -7.02 -5.63 11.97
C ASP A 17 -5.91 -5.32 10.95
N TYR A 18 -6.29 -4.84 9.77
CA TYR A 18 -5.32 -4.44 8.75
C TYR A 18 -4.36 -3.35 9.26
N VAL A 19 -3.16 -3.33 8.70
CA VAL A 19 -2.08 -2.43 9.12
C VAL A 19 -1.44 -1.71 7.93
N LEU A 20 -0.75 -0.60 8.21
CA LEU A 20 0.03 0.13 7.22
C LEU A 20 1.38 -0.55 7.00
N ILE A 21 1.66 -0.93 5.75
CA ILE A 21 2.93 -1.57 5.37
C ILE A 21 3.95 -0.52 4.92
N SER A 22 3.52 0.43 4.11
CA SER A 22 4.41 1.46 3.58
C SER A 22 3.63 2.71 3.18
N PRO A 23 3.89 3.87 3.79
CA PRO A 23 3.44 5.16 3.29
C PRO A 23 4.50 5.79 2.38
N SER A 24 4.07 6.50 1.36
CA SER A 24 4.97 7.37 0.60
C SER A 24 4.22 8.51 -0.08
N ALA A 25 4.83 9.68 -0.14
CA ALA A 25 4.40 10.77 -1.00
C ALA A 25 5.40 10.89 -2.16
N ARG A 26 4.91 10.85 -3.38
CA ARG A 26 5.76 10.83 -4.58
C ARG A 26 5.32 11.88 -5.59
N ASN A 27 6.30 12.57 -6.14
CA ASN A 27 6.12 13.44 -7.30
C ASN A 27 6.82 12.83 -8.51
N ARG A 28 6.08 12.62 -9.60
CA ARG A 28 6.65 12.18 -10.86
C ARG A 28 7.01 13.38 -11.73
N ARG A 29 8.13 14.00 -11.43
CA ARG A 29 8.63 15.16 -12.16
C ARG A 29 10.05 14.87 -12.67
N ASN A 30 10.44 15.54 -13.74
CA ASN A 30 11.74 15.36 -14.41
C ASN A 30 12.94 15.89 -13.58
N LEU A 31 12.84 15.87 -12.26
CA LEU A 31 13.89 16.33 -11.35
C LEU A 31 14.88 15.22 -10.96
N ASN A 32 14.55 13.96 -11.19
CA ASN A 32 15.40 12.84 -10.81
C ASN A 32 16.32 12.47 -11.96
N LYS A 33 17.24 13.34 -12.25
CA LYS A 33 18.41 12.97 -13.04
C LYS A 33 19.41 12.30 -12.09
N ASP A 34 20.00 11.20 -12.52
CA ASP A 34 21.14 10.62 -11.83
C ASP A 34 22.33 11.60 -11.88
N LYS A 35 23.42 11.25 -11.19
CA LYS A 35 24.66 12.06 -11.20
C LYS A 35 25.29 12.26 -12.59
N PHE A 36 24.81 11.56 -13.60
CA PHE A 36 25.23 11.67 -15.00
C PHE A 36 24.22 12.45 -15.87
N GLY A 37 23.15 12.97 -15.27
CA GLY A 37 22.12 13.71 -15.98
C GLY A 37 21.07 12.84 -16.69
N ASN A 38 21.14 11.50 -16.54
CA ASN A 38 20.15 10.62 -17.10
C ASN A 38 18.86 10.68 -16.29
N ILE A 39 17.73 10.74 -16.98
CA ILE A 39 16.43 10.57 -16.32
C ILE A 39 16.40 9.14 -15.82
N THR A 40 16.32 8.96 -14.51
CA THR A 40 16.04 7.64 -13.94
C THR A 40 14.64 7.24 -14.41
N SER A 41 14.61 6.44 -15.48
CA SER A 41 13.37 5.84 -15.96
C SER A 41 12.71 5.10 -14.79
N GLY A 42 11.41 5.22 -14.69
CA GLY A 42 10.67 4.49 -13.66
C GLY A 42 10.99 3.00 -13.73
N HIS A 43 10.77 2.32 -12.63
CA HIS A 43 10.88 0.87 -12.61
C HIS A 43 10.03 0.29 -13.75
N GLY A 44 10.57 -0.67 -14.49
CA GLY A 44 9.83 -1.43 -15.49
C GLY A 44 8.65 -2.18 -14.86
N TRP A 45 7.96 -2.98 -15.62
CA TRP A 45 6.81 -3.76 -15.14
C TRP A 45 7.15 -4.56 -13.87
N HIS A 46 6.33 -4.41 -12.84
CA HIS A 46 6.53 -5.06 -11.55
C HIS A 46 5.20 -5.24 -10.80
N THR A 47 5.29 -5.95 -9.71
CA THR A 47 4.28 -6.00 -8.65
C THR A 47 4.88 -5.44 -7.38
N ASP A 48 4.12 -4.71 -6.57
CA ASP A 48 4.58 -4.25 -5.25
C ASP A 48 4.47 -5.36 -4.21
N SER A 49 3.56 -6.31 -4.41
CA SER A 49 3.41 -7.44 -3.50
C SER A 49 4.65 -8.34 -3.52
N ARG A 50 5.21 -8.62 -2.35
CA ARG A 50 6.24 -9.66 -2.19
C ARG A 50 5.65 -11.06 -2.25
N TYR A 51 4.39 -11.19 -1.90
CA TYR A 51 3.64 -12.42 -1.99
C TYR A 51 2.79 -12.40 -3.27
N ILE A 52 2.94 -13.45 -4.07
CA ILE A 52 2.08 -13.71 -5.21
C ILE A 52 1.26 -14.95 -4.87
N GLY A 53 -0.05 -14.79 -4.84
CA GLY A 53 -0.97 -15.89 -4.61
C GLY A 53 -0.80 -17.04 -5.59
N ARG A 54 -1.44 -18.16 -5.34
CA ARG A 54 -1.51 -19.29 -6.27
C ARG A 54 -2.95 -19.47 -6.72
N LYS A 55 -3.13 -19.83 -7.97
CA LYS A 55 -4.45 -20.11 -8.54
C LYS A 55 -5.23 -21.08 -7.62
N GLY A 56 -6.43 -20.69 -7.22
CA GLY A 56 -7.29 -21.47 -6.34
C GLY A 56 -6.99 -21.39 -4.83
N VAL A 57 -5.93 -20.69 -4.41
CA VAL A 57 -5.54 -20.62 -2.99
C VAL A 57 -5.66 -19.21 -2.43
N LYS A 58 -6.12 -18.30 -3.16
CA LYS A 58 -6.29 -16.96 -2.68
C LYS A 58 -5.31 -15.84 -3.01
N PRO A 59 -5.96 -14.68 -2.90
CA PRO A 59 -5.62 -13.45 -3.56
C PRO A 59 -4.44 -12.75 -2.91
N SER A 60 -4.19 -11.59 -3.44
CA SER A 60 -3.26 -10.61 -2.90
C SER A 60 -3.53 -10.36 -1.43
N LEU A 61 -2.45 -10.30 -0.68
CA LEU A 61 -2.51 -9.99 0.75
C LEU A 61 -2.47 -8.49 1.01
N SER A 62 -2.21 -7.67 0.00
CA SER A 62 -2.05 -6.24 0.22
C SER A 62 -2.68 -5.39 -0.88
N TYR A 63 -3.14 -4.23 -0.47
CA TYR A 63 -3.74 -3.23 -1.35
C TYR A 63 -3.08 -1.89 -1.12
N MET A 64 -3.04 -1.08 -2.17
CA MET A 64 -2.51 0.27 -2.11
C MET A 64 -3.64 1.26 -2.31
N SER A 65 -3.75 2.25 -1.44
CA SER A 65 -4.52 3.45 -1.71
C SER A 65 -3.63 4.53 -2.31
N ILE A 66 -4.14 5.20 -3.32
CA ILE A 66 -3.47 6.35 -3.95
C ILE A 66 -4.41 7.54 -3.84
N VAL A 67 -4.01 8.54 -3.07
CA VAL A 67 -4.70 9.83 -3.04
C VAL A 67 -4.03 10.73 -4.07
N CYS A 68 -4.78 11.12 -5.10
CA CYS A 68 -4.30 11.97 -6.18
C CYS A 68 -4.25 13.44 -5.73
N ILE A 69 -3.10 13.91 -5.33
CA ILE A 69 -2.89 15.32 -4.97
C ILE A 69 -2.93 16.21 -6.22
N ASP A 70 -2.38 15.73 -7.32
CA ASP A 70 -2.55 16.29 -8.67
C ASP A 70 -3.35 15.31 -9.53
N SER A 71 -3.93 15.77 -10.63
CA SER A 71 -4.55 14.87 -11.60
C SER A 71 -3.48 13.97 -12.25
N PHE A 72 -3.81 12.71 -12.46
CA PHE A 72 -2.97 11.73 -13.14
C PHE A 72 -3.39 11.66 -14.60
N THR A 73 -2.48 12.00 -15.50
CA THR A 73 -2.72 12.07 -16.95
C THR A 73 -1.60 11.37 -17.73
N LYS A 74 -1.83 11.07 -18.99
CA LYS A 74 -0.79 10.51 -19.86
C LYS A 74 0.43 11.42 -19.97
N ASN A 75 0.21 12.74 -19.90
CA ASN A 75 1.25 13.74 -20.13
C ASN A 75 2.13 14.01 -18.88
N ASN A 76 1.73 13.53 -17.70
CA ASN A 76 2.51 13.74 -16.47
C ASN A 76 2.97 12.44 -15.80
N GLY A 77 3.09 11.38 -16.60
CA GLY A 77 3.64 10.11 -16.14
C GLY A 77 2.73 9.34 -15.20
N CYS A 78 1.44 9.29 -15.51
CA CYS A 78 0.51 8.45 -14.76
C CYS A 78 0.96 6.98 -14.75
N THR A 79 0.50 6.22 -13.80
CA THR A 79 0.79 4.80 -13.69
C THR A 79 0.20 4.04 -14.89
N HIS A 80 0.97 3.16 -15.50
CA HIS A 80 0.49 2.20 -16.48
C HIS A 80 0.21 0.88 -15.79
N TYR A 81 -0.83 0.17 -16.18
CA TYR A 81 -1.17 -1.12 -15.58
C TYR A 81 -1.73 -2.10 -16.61
N ILE A 82 -1.62 -3.39 -16.31
CA ILE A 82 -2.18 -4.46 -17.14
C ILE A 82 -3.42 -4.99 -16.44
N PRO A 83 -4.62 -4.74 -17.01
CA PRO A 83 -5.87 -5.19 -16.42
C PRO A 83 -5.86 -6.69 -16.13
N LYS A 84 -6.37 -7.09 -14.97
CA LYS A 84 -6.50 -8.49 -14.54
C LYS A 84 -5.18 -9.27 -14.36
N SER A 85 -4.03 -8.64 -14.46
CA SER A 85 -2.73 -9.32 -14.32
C SER A 85 -2.50 -9.90 -12.92
N HIS A 86 -3.13 -9.36 -11.88
CA HIS A 86 -3.13 -9.94 -10.52
C HIS A 86 -3.75 -11.36 -10.48
N LEU A 87 -4.60 -11.70 -11.44
CA LEU A 87 -5.21 -13.02 -11.56
C LEU A 87 -4.31 -14.05 -12.26
N LEU A 88 -3.17 -13.64 -12.80
CA LEU A 88 -2.20 -14.55 -13.41
C LEU A 88 -1.40 -15.31 -12.35
N TYR A 89 -1.35 -14.81 -11.11
CA TYR A 89 -0.55 -15.39 -10.02
C TYR A 89 0.93 -15.52 -10.36
N GLU A 90 1.45 -14.60 -11.16
CA GLU A 90 2.81 -14.53 -11.65
C GLU A 90 3.36 -13.11 -11.57
N ARG A 91 4.68 -13.00 -11.63
CA ARG A 91 5.36 -11.71 -11.80
C ARG A 91 5.74 -11.50 -13.26
N PRO A 92 5.85 -10.24 -13.72
CA PRO A 92 6.41 -9.97 -15.03
C PRO A 92 7.80 -10.59 -15.16
N LYS A 93 8.02 -11.43 -16.18
CA LYS A 93 9.31 -12.11 -16.42
C LYS A 93 10.31 -11.14 -17.04
N ASN A 94 9.85 -10.31 -17.96
CA ASN A 94 10.65 -9.26 -18.58
C ASN A 94 10.06 -7.89 -18.20
N ARG A 95 10.81 -7.10 -17.47
CA ARG A 95 10.38 -5.79 -16.98
C ARG A 95 10.29 -4.73 -18.08
N GLU A 96 11.05 -4.88 -19.14
CA GLU A 96 11.14 -3.93 -20.27
C GLU A 96 10.26 -4.33 -21.45
N GLU A 97 9.49 -5.41 -21.33
CA GLU A 97 8.63 -5.91 -22.40
C GLU A 97 7.55 -4.89 -22.76
N LYS A 98 7.36 -4.72 -24.06
CA LYS A 98 6.23 -3.94 -24.58
C LYS A 98 4.95 -4.76 -24.46
N MET A 99 4.14 -4.47 -23.46
CA MET A 99 2.86 -5.12 -23.22
C MET A 99 1.70 -4.16 -23.47
N SER A 100 0.60 -4.70 -23.96
CA SER A 100 -0.66 -3.95 -24.01
C SER A 100 -1.07 -3.57 -22.61
N HIS A 101 -1.37 -2.31 -22.38
CA HIS A 101 -1.63 -1.76 -21.04
C HIS A 101 -2.61 -0.61 -21.10
N GLU A 102 -3.10 -0.25 -19.94
CA GLU A 102 -3.94 0.91 -19.72
C GLU A 102 -3.24 1.96 -18.87
N TYR A 103 -3.80 3.16 -18.86
CA TYR A 103 -3.31 4.31 -18.12
C TYR A 103 -4.23 4.60 -16.93
N LEU A 104 -3.68 4.72 -15.76
CA LEU A 104 -4.42 5.14 -14.58
C LEU A 104 -4.65 6.65 -14.66
N ILE A 105 -5.76 7.03 -15.25
CA ILE A 105 -6.20 8.42 -15.35
C ILE A 105 -7.09 8.70 -14.14
N ALA A 106 -6.78 9.77 -13.41
CA ALA A 106 -7.53 10.15 -12.22
C ALA A 106 -7.50 11.68 -12.05
N ASN A 107 -8.53 12.24 -11.47
CA ASN A 107 -8.59 13.66 -11.15
C ASN A 107 -7.91 13.97 -9.82
N LYS A 108 -7.52 15.20 -9.63
CA LYS A 108 -7.12 15.71 -8.32
C LYS A 108 -8.22 15.44 -7.31
N GLY A 109 -7.86 14.84 -6.17
CA GLY A 109 -8.79 14.47 -5.10
C GLY A 109 -9.33 13.05 -5.20
N ASP A 110 -9.16 12.36 -6.32
CA ASP A 110 -9.59 10.98 -6.46
C ASP A 110 -8.79 10.05 -5.51
N LEU A 111 -9.49 9.04 -5.02
CA LEU A 111 -8.92 7.91 -4.30
C LEU A 111 -8.94 6.69 -5.21
N VAL A 112 -7.78 6.14 -5.48
CA VAL A 112 -7.62 4.90 -6.26
C VAL A 112 -7.19 3.78 -5.34
N ILE A 113 -7.85 2.62 -5.44
CA ILE A 113 -7.43 1.40 -4.76
C ILE A 113 -6.86 0.44 -5.79
N LEU A 114 -5.67 -0.05 -5.52
CA LEU A 114 -4.92 -0.92 -6.41
C LEU A 114 -4.49 -2.18 -5.66
N ASP A 115 -4.75 -3.33 -6.27
CA ASP A 115 -4.17 -4.60 -5.82
C ASP A 115 -2.66 -4.61 -6.08
N THR A 116 -1.85 -4.85 -5.06
CA THR A 116 -0.39 -4.78 -5.16
C THR A 116 0.24 -5.89 -6.00
N ALA A 117 -0.51 -6.93 -6.35
CA ALA A 117 -0.10 -7.96 -7.31
C ALA A 117 -0.41 -7.57 -8.77
N LEU A 118 -1.14 -6.48 -9.01
CA LEU A 118 -1.36 -5.96 -10.36
C LEU A 118 -0.03 -5.55 -11.00
N TRP A 119 0.21 -5.99 -12.23
CA TRP A 119 1.39 -5.58 -12.98
C TRP A 119 1.24 -4.12 -13.39
N HIS A 120 2.17 -3.33 -12.93
CA HIS A 120 2.15 -1.90 -13.22
C HIS A 120 3.56 -1.35 -13.36
N LYS A 121 3.65 -0.16 -13.89
CA LYS A 121 4.87 0.65 -13.94
C LYS A 121 4.52 2.12 -13.85
N VAL A 122 5.46 2.93 -13.40
CA VAL A 122 5.31 4.37 -13.48
C VAL A 122 5.47 4.83 -14.93
N GLY A 123 4.69 5.81 -15.35
CA GLY A 123 4.84 6.42 -16.66
C GLY A 123 6.08 7.31 -16.78
N ASP A 124 6.34 7.82 -17.97
CA ASP A 124 7.49 8.66 -18.23
C ASP A 124 7.43 9.96 -17.43
N ALA A 125 8.59 10.39 -16.95
CA ALA A 125 8.70 11.67 -16.25
C ALA A 125 8.43 12.83 -17.21
N SER A 126 7.82 13.90 -16.71
CA SER A 126 7.58 15.13 -17.44
C SER A 126 7.88 16.34 -16.55
N ASP A 127 7.80 17.54 -17.12
CA ASP A 127 7.94 18.79 -16.35
C ASP A 127 6.65 19.15 -15.58
N ILE A 128 5.56 18.40 -15.83
CA ILE A 128 4.29 18.61 -15.17
C ILE A 128 4.29 17.83 -13.84
N SER A 129 3.94 18.52 -12.76
CA SER A 129 3.83 17.90 -11.43
C SER A 129 2.78 16.81 -11.39
N ARG A 130 3.08 15.74 -10.68
CA ARG A 130 2.15 14.66 -10.35
C ARG A 130 2.43 14.12 -8.95
N TRP A 131 1.91 14.81 -7.96
CA TRP A 131 1.94 14.34 -6.59
C TRP A 131 0.83 13.35 -6.31
N GLY A 132 1.18 12.29 -5.62
CA GLY A 132 0.25 11.33 -5.05
C GLY A 132 0.76 10.83 -3.71
N VAL A 133 -0.15 10.51 -2.81
CA VAL A 133 0.13 9.80 -1.55
C VAL A 133 -0.25 8.35 -1.73
N PHE A 134 0.72 7.47 -1.53
CA PHE A 134 0.62 6.02 -1.75
C PHE A 134 0.76 5.33 -0.41
N ASN A 135 -0.29 4.68 0.05
CA ASN A 135 -0.29 3.92 1.29
C ASN A 135 -0.58 2.45 0.99
N THR A 136 0.36 1.58 1.28
CA THR A 136 0.17 0.13 1.14
C THR A 136 -0.29 -0.44 2.48
N TYR A 137 -1.34 -1.24 2.45
CA TYR A 137 -1.93 -1.91 3.61
C TYR A 137 -1.88 -3.42 3.42
N GLY A 138 -1.82 -4.15 4.52
CA GLY A 138 -1.83 -5.61 4.55
C GLY A 138 -2.36 -6.13 5.88
N PRO A 139 -2.50 -7.46 6.03
CA PRO A 139 -2.91 -8.06 7.29
C PRO A 139 -1.87 -7.83 8.38
N TRP A 140 -2.31 -7.84 9.64
CA TRP A 140 -1.52 -7.53 10.83
C TRP A 140 -0.19 -8.29 10.95
N PHE A 141 -0.09 -9.50 10.39
CA PHE A 141 1.11 -10.32 10.42
C PHE A 141 2.15 -9.96 9.34
N MET A 142 1.84 -9.03 8.44
CA MET A 142 2.81 -8.55 7.45
C MET A 142 3.79 -7.58 8.08
N LYS A 143 5.07 -7.80 7.80
CA LYS A 143 6.14 -6.91 8.25
C LYS A 143 6.08 -5.57 7.53
N PRO A 144 6.05 -4.44 8.23
CA PRO A 144 6.12 -3.13 7.58
C PRO A 144 7.50 -2.91 6.95
N TYR A 145 7.56 -2.00 5.98
CA TYR A 145 8.84 -1.61 5.36
C TYR A 145 9.64 -0.63 6.22
N HIS A 146 8.99 0.00 7.18
CA HIS A 146 9.58 0.99 8.07
C HIS A 146 9.32 0.59 9.53
N ARG A 147 10.22 0.96 10.40
CA ARG A 147 10.10 0.73 11.84
C ARG A 147 9.29 1.87 12.47
N PHE A 148 7.99 1.86 12.26
CA PHE A 148 7.10 2.94 12.70
C PHE A 148 7.19 3.23 14.20
N LEU A 149 7.35 2.18 15.01
CA LEU A 149 7.40 2.30 16.46
C LEU A 149 8.65 3.05 16.97
N ASP A 150 9.71 3.08 16.17
CA ASP A 150 10.93 3.84 16.51
C ASP A 150 10.81 5.33 16.16
N MET A 151 9.73 5.75 15.52
CA MET A 151 9.53 7.13 15.07
C MET A 151 8.85 8.01 16.11
N PHE A 152 8.27 7.41 17.14
CA PHE A 152 7.44 8.09 18.14
C PHE A 152 7.79 7.60 19.53
N ASP A 153 7.68 8.47 20.51
CA ASP A 153 7.82 8.06 21.90
C ASP A 153 6.52 7.44 22.47
N ASP A 154 6.62 6.81 23.62
CA ASP A 154 5.48 6.13 24.27
C ASP A 154 4.32 7.08 24.61
N ALA A 155 4.60 8.34 24.89
CA ALA A 155 3.58 9.33 25.23
C ALA A 155 2.82 9.75 23.96
N GLU A 156 3.53 9.98 22.86
CA GLU A 156 2.94 10.26 21.55
C GLU A 156 2.04 9.11 21.09
N ILE A 157 2.54 7.87 21.19
CA ILE A 157 1.80 6.67 20.76
C ILE A 157 0.51 6.51 21.58
N LYS A 158 0.58 6.72 22.89
CA LYS A 158 -0.61 6.66 23.77
C LYS A 158 -1.65 7.73 23.43
N GLY A 159 -1.21 8.86 22.90
CA GLY A 159 -2.08 9.95 22.46
C GLY A 159 -2.77 9.73 21.11
N PHE A 160 -2.33 8.74 20.31
CA PHE A 160 -2.94 8.46 19.02
C PHE A 160 -4.30 7.80 19.16
N ASP A 161 -5.18 8.10 18.21
CA ASP A 161 -6.44 7.36 18.05
C ASP A 161 -6.15 5.86 17.89
N PRO A 162 -7.06 4.97 18.36
CA PRO A 162 -6.87 3.53 18.27
C PRO A 162 -6.55 3.04 16.86
N ILE A 163 -7.21 3.59 15.84
CA ILE A 163 -6.94 3.21 14.45
C ILE A 163 -5.53 3.60 14.00
N ILE A 164 -4.99 4.72 14.46
CA ILE A 164 -3.63 5.13 14.12
C ILE A 164 -2.62 4.19 14.78
N ARG A 165 -2.84 3.79 16.03
CA ARG A 165 -2.02 2.79 16.72
C ARG A 165 -2.03 1.44 16.01
N GLN A 166 -3.21 0.98 15.56
CA GLN A 166 -3.35 -0.22 14.75
C GLN A 166 -2.55 -0.11 13.46
N LEU A 167 -2.74 0.97 12.69
CA LEU A 167 -2.04 1.20 11.42
C LEU A 167 -0.52 1.23 11.59
N LEU A 168 -0.02 1.78 12.68
CA LEU A 168 1.41 1.88 13.00
C LEU A 168 1.98 0.61 13.65
N HIS A 169 1.24 -0.48 13.70
CA HIS A 169 1.62 -1.77 14.27
C HIS A 169 1.81 -1.76 15.80
N TYR A 170 1.38 -0.73 16.51
CA TYR A 170 1.53 -0.69 17.96
C TYR A 170 0.72 -1.79 18.64
N ASP A 171 -0.53 -1.97 18.24
CA ASP A 171 -1.44 -2.96 18.81
C ASP A 171 -1.21 -4.39 18.23
N SER A 172 -0.41 -4.52 17.17
CA SER A 172 -0.05 -5.80 16.53
C SER A 172 1.38 -6.27 16.81
N ASN A 173 2.06 -5.67 17.77
CA ASN A 173 3.38 -6.14 18.21
C ASN A 173 3.29 -7.57 18.75
N PRO A 174 4.24 -8.43 18.39
CA PRO A 174 4.35 -9.73 19.04
C PRO A 174 4.50 -9.59 20.56
N PRO A 175 3.81 -10.42 21.34
CA PRO A 175 3.97 -10.39 22.79
C PRO A 175 5.40 -10.72 23.20
N LYS A 176 5.87 -10.11 24.29
CA LYS A 176 7.22 -10.37 24.84
C LYS A 176 7.34 -11.77 25.42
N ASP A 177 6.26 -12.24 26.03
CA ASP A 177 6.21 -13.54 26.70
C ASP A 177 4.78 -14.12 26.66
N HIS A 178 4.63 -15.28 27.28
CA HIS A 178 3.35 -16.00 27.33
C HIS A 178 2.25 -15.23 28.08
N ASN A 179 2.58 -14.48 29.11
CA ASN A 179 1.61 -13.71 29.88
C ASN A 179 1.03 -12.56 29.05
N GLU A 180 1.89 -11.85 28.31
CA GLU A 180 1.47 -10.81 27.37
C GLU A 180 0.62 -11.40 26.21
N SER A 181 0.97 -12.60 25.73
CA SER A 181 0.22 -13.34 24.72
C SER A 181 -1.24 -13.61 25.13
N MET A 182 -1.46 -13.96 26.39
CA MET A 182 -2.82 -14.21 26.90
C MET A 182 -3.67 -12.95 26.89
N VAL A 183 -3.08 -11.78 27.14
CA VAL A 183 -3.78 -10.49 27.06
C VAL A 183 -4.17 -10.17 25.62
N THR A 184 -3.30 -10.41 24.66
CA THR A 184 -3.57 -10.20 23.23
C THR A 184 -4.71 -11.09 22.73
N LEU A 185 -4.68 -12.39 23.06
CA LEU A 185 -5.76 -13.30 22.73
C LEU A 185 -7.11 -12.89 23.36
N ARG A 186 -7.08 -12.33 24.56
CA ARG A 186 -8.28 -11.79 25.21
C ARG A 186 -8.86 -10.61 24.44
N ARG A 187 -8.03 -9.67 23.97
CA ARG A 187 -8.45 -8.53 23.15
C ARG A 187 -9.09 -8.98 21.84
N VAL A 188 -8.49 -9.93 21.15
CA VAL A 188 -9.06 -10.51 19.92
C VAL A 188 -10.43 -11.13 20.19
N ARG A 189 -10.59 -11.89 21.27
CA ARG A 189 -11.88 -12.48 21.64
C ARG A 189 -12.94 -11.44 22.01
N GLU A 190 -12.56 -10.39 22.70
CA GLU A 190 -13.46 -9.28 23.04
C GLU A 190 -13.88 -8.50 21.79
N PHE A 191 -12.95 -8.30 20.84
CA PHE A 191 -13.24 -7.69 19.55
C PHE A 191 -14.23 -8.53 18.74
N LEU A 192 -13.99 -9.82 18.58
CA LEU A 192 -14.89 -10.73 17.85
C LEU A 192 -16.30 -10.74 18.45
N LYS A 193 -16.42 -10.80 19.79
CA LYS A 193 -17.73 -10.76 20.48
C LYS A 193 -18.51 -9.45 20.26
N ASN A 194 -17.81 -8.33 20.09
CA ASN A 194 -18.46 -7.03 19.90
C ASN A 194 -18.92 -6.80 18.45
N ASN A 195 -18.42 -7.58 17.51
CA ASN A 195 -18.74 -7.49 16.08
C ASN A 195 -19.65 -8.62 15.55
N GLU A 196 -20.09 -9.54 16.42
CA GLU A 196 -21.09 -10.57 16.09
C GLU A 196 -22.57 -10.08 16.23
N LYS A 197 -22.80 -8.76 16.27
CA LYS A 197 -24.15 -8.17 16.38
C LYS A 197 -24.58 -7.49 15.09
#